data_bbff7aa0c81b143faa139c1e55edaf2a
#
_entry.id   bbff7aa0c81b143faa139c1e55edaf2a
#
_cell.length_a   1.000
_cell.length_b   1.000
_cell.length_c   1.000
_cell.angle_alpha   90.00
_cell.angle_beta   90.00
_cell.angle_gamma   90.00
#
_symmetry.space_group_name_H-M   'P 1'
#
loop_
_entity.id
_entity.type
_entity.pdbx_description
1 polymer ?
#
loop_
_entity_poly.entity_id
_entity_poly.type
_entity_poly.pdbx_seq_one_letter_code
_entity_poly.pdbx_strand_id
1 'polypeptide(L)'
;MRIAARRKLRYLFFIVLVILIISFTCNAIVQSQLNKEIKFYKRFFEQKKDNIHDIYNPLAIKQIPEETIDALYSSHKDKVSKGKDTTDWTKLAYVNYATDINYLCNTFIIFKNLKRYGTQAKLLLLVSRSLLASDNEDSQSANMLLQRIKSLDQEQVIIKEVDSLFKPKDQSEWKDSLTKLLVFNQTEYDRVIYLDSDAEVRDSMDELFFLPQYIKFAAPLAYWFFDEKDLASAYHDVKVAENAKINLFRYTDTLTSRVKKDQMIYNHLPNLPPPLFLDTENVAQDIINSRPSFLQMLGFPTGRSESSKAKFASTLMVIKPSAETYENIMYWMLPQIVKTKNKFDMDLINEELYNMRRSIYYQFKLFRRLKTRFVPEFLVLPFGRYGLLTGSIKNPNHYPLIKNDILGYKRLDTEGREYSRTLEDFIKECKYVHFSDSPIGKPWFYNSLEDIKCRVDENQKENIEQEKEVCALWNSLYASYMSNRHLCML
;
A
#
# COMPACT_ATOMS: atom_id res chain seq x y z
N MET A 1 6.63 26.21 56.39
CA MET A 1 6.13 25.63 55.11
C MET A 1 7.00 25.93 53.86
N ARG A 2 7.42 27.19 53.63
CA ARG A 2 8.20 27.57 52.41
C ARG A 2 9.58 26.86 52.27
N ILE A 3 10.29 26.57 53.36
CA ILE A 3 11.62 25.92 53.34
C ILE A 3 11.51 24.45 52.93
N ALA A 4 10.51 23.73 53.44
CA ALA A 4 10.28 22.33 53.10
C ALA A 4 9.85 22.15 51.61
N ALA A 5 9.07 23.09 51.08
CA ALA A 5 8.68 23.11 49.69
C ALA A 5 9.90 23.34 48.75
N ARG A 6 10.82 24.26 49.11
CA ARG A 6 12.06 24.50 48.36
C ARG A 6 12.99 23.29 48.37
N ARG A 7 13.09 22.54 49.49
CA ARG A 7 13.87 21.30 49.52
C ARG A 7 13.26 20.22 48.62
N LYS A 8 11.94 19.99 48.68
CA LYS A 8 11.25 19.04 47.81
C LYS A 8 11.44 19.39 46.34
N LEU A 9 11.38 20.67 45.96
CA LEU A 9 11.60 21.13 44.60
C LEU A 9 13.03 20.87 44.11
N ARG A 10 14.05 21.08 44.98
CA ARG A 10 15.45 20.75 44.68
C ARG A 10 15.65 19.24 44.45
N TYR A 11 15.07 18.38 45.31
CA TYR A 11 15.12 16.93 45.13
C TYR A 11 14.44 16.50 43.82
N LEU A 12 13.28 17.06 43.49
CA LEU A 12 12.59 16.79 42.26
C LEU A 12 13.44 17.20 41.04
N PHE A 13 14.03 18.39 41.10
CA PHE A 13 14.94 18.86 40.01
C PHE A 13 16.16 17.93 39.89
N PHE A 14 16.75 17.47 40.98
CA PHE A 14 17.89 16.55 40.94
C PHE A 14 17.48 15.19 40.33
N ILE A 15 16.32 14.66 40.71
CA ILE A 15 15.79 13.42 40.12
C ILE A 15 15.57 13.58 38.60
N VAL A 16 14.94 14.67 38.20
CA VAL A 16 14.72 14.96 36.76
C VAL A 16 16.04 15.09 36.01
N LEU A 17 17.04 15.78 36.60
CA LEU A 17 18.37 15.93 36.00
C LEU A 17 19.06 14.56 35.85
N VAL A 18 19.00 13.71 36.86
CA VAL A 18 19.56 12.34 36.81
C VAL A 18 18.88 11.52 35.72
N ILE A 19 17.55 11.58 35.62
CA ILE A 19 16.79 10.88 34.59
C ILE A 19 17.21 11.38 33.17
N LEU A 20 17.38 12.69 33.00
CA LEU A 20 17.83 13.27 31.73
C LEU A 20 19.25 12.81 31.36
N ILE A 21 20.19 12.78 32.34
CA ILE A 21 21.56 12.31 32.12
C ILE A 21 21.54 10.82 31.73
N ILE A 22 20.78 9.98 32.43
CA ILE A 22 20.64 8.56 32.15
C ILE A 22 20.03 8.39 30.74
N SER A 23 18.97 9.13 30.40
CA SER A 23 18.34 9.08 29.10
C SER A 23 19.31 9.47 27.95
N PHE A 24 20.09 10.54 28.17
CA PHE A 24 21.08 11.00 27.20
C PHE A 24 22.22 9.98 27.00
N THR A 25 22.76 9.43 28.09
CA THR A 25 23.81 8.41 28.01
C THR A 25 23.32 7.12 27.35
N CYS A 26 22.12 6.67 27.73
CA CYS A 26 21.49 5.51 27.08
C CYS A 26 21.31 5.73 25.59
N ASN A 27 20.79 6.91 25.16
CA ASN A 27 20.65 7.24 23.75
C ASN A 27 22.01 7.25 23.00
N ALA A 28 23.04 7.84 23.60
CA ALA A 28 24.38 7.87 22.99
C ALA A 28 24.98 6.47 22.84
N ILE A 29 24.79 5.59 23.82
CA ILE A 29 25.23 4.19 23.74
C ILE A 29 24.45 3.44 22.63
N VAL A 30 23.13 3.59 22.59
CA VAL A 30 22.28 2.96 21.57
C VAL A 30 22.68 3.44 20.18
N GLN A 31 22.88 4.76 19.99
CA GLN A 31 23.31 5.33 18.72
C GLN A 31 24.69 4.80 18.28
N SER A 32 25.63 4.70 19.22
CA SER A 32 26.95 4.13 18.94
C SER A 32 26.86 2.66 18.50
N GLN A 33 26.04 1.86 19.16
CA GLN A 33 25.83 0.46 18.81
C GLN A 33 25.15 0.33 17.43
N LEU A 34 24.09 1.09 17.16
CA LEU A 34 23.42 1.13 15.88
C LEU A 34 24.39 1.53 14.75
N ASN A 35 25.21 2.57 14.95
CA ASN A 35 26.20 2.98 13.97
C ASN A 35 27.19 1.85 13.64
N LYS A 36 27.62 1.06 14.64
CA LYS A 36 28.48 -0.10 14.42
C LYS A 36 27.76 -1.19 13.61
N GLU A 37 26.51 -1.51 13.98
CA GLU A 37 25.71 -2.51 13.26
C GLU A 37 25.44 -2.06 11.81
N ILE A 38 25.04 -0.80 11.58
CA ILE A 38 24.80 -0.25 10.25
C ILE A 38 26.05 -0.31 9.38
N LYS A 39 27.23 0.13 9.93
CA LYS A 39 28.51 0.04 9.22
C LYS A 39 28.89 -1.41 8.91
N PHE A 40 28.65 -2.33 9.84
CA PHE A 40 28.89 -3.76 9.62
C PHE A 40 28.02 -4.29 8.47
N TYR A 41 26.71 -4.03 8.49
CA TYR A 41 25.82 -4.50 7.44
C TYR A 41 26.14 -3.88 6.08
N LYS A 42 26.40 -2.56 6.02
CA LYS A 42 26.81 -1.90 4.77
C LYS A 42 28.06 -2.56 4.17
N ARG A 43 29.13 -2.71 4.95
CA ARG A 43 30.36 -3.39 4.49
C ARG A 43 30.11 -4.84 4.08
N PHE A 44 29.32 -5.56 4.87
CA PHE A 44 29.02 -6.94 4.61
C PHE A 44 28.30 -7.12 3.26
N PHE A 45 27.32 -6.28 2.96
CA PHE A 45 26.60 -6.32 1.68
C PHE A 45 27.46 -5.82 0.51
N GLU A 46 28.33 -4.84 0.74
CA GLU A 46 29.31 -4.39 -0.25
C GLU A 46 30.33 -5.49 -0.63
N GLN A 47 30.78 -6.27 0.34
CA GLN A 47 31.76 -7.35 0.12
C GLN A 47 31.16 -8.62 -0.47
N LYS A 48 29.87 -8.91 -0.20
CA LYS A 48 29.20 -10.14 -0.64
C LYS A 48 28.28 -9.93 -1.85
N LYS A 49 28.70 -9.14 -2.81
CA LYS A 49 27.94 -8.77 -4.01
C LYS A 49 27.38 -9.95 -4.81
N ASP A 50 27.99 -11.14 -4.75
CA ASP A 50 27.62 -12.30 -5.57
C ASP A 50 26.83 -13.38 -4.84
N ASN A 51 26.73 -13.34 -3.51
CA ASN A 51 26.08 -14.37 -2.68
C ASN A 51 25.16 -13.78 -1.60
N ILE A 52 24.21 -12.92 -2.01
CA ILE A 52 23.19 -12.36 -1.09
C ILE A 52 22.14 -13.44 -0.72
N HIS A 53 22.37 -14.68 -1.09
CA HIS A 53 21.48 -15.78 -0.82
C HIS A 53 21.45 -16.04 0.70
N ASP A 54 20.27 -15.85 1.29
CA ASP A 54 19.94 -16.12 2.70
C ASP A 54 20.41 -15.10 3.74
N ILE A 55 20.90 -13.92 3.33
CA ILE A 55 21.31 -12.87 4.26
C ILE A 55 20.22 -11.83 4.41
N TYR A 56 19.76 -11.67 5.63
CA TYR A 56 18.76 -10.69 6.00
C TYR A 56 19.39 -9.29 6.06
N ASN A 57 18.84 -8.35 5.24
CA ASN A 57 19.24 -6.94 5.28
C ASN A 57 18.29 -6.15 6.19
N PRO A 58 18.73 -5.68 7.37
CA PRO A 58 17.89 -4.95 8.30
C PRO A 58 17.48 -3.55 7.80
N LEU A 59 18.13 -3.03 6.77
CA LEU A 59 17.77 -1.74 6.14
C LEU A 59 16.81 -1.90 4.97
N ALA A 60 16.26 -3.08 4.74
CA ALA A 60 15.48 -3.37 3.55
C ALA A 60 13.97 -3.37 3.81
N ILE A 61 13.25 -2.60 3.01
CA ILE A 61 11.83 -2.80 2.72
C ILE A 61 11.76 -3.48 1.35
N LYS A 62 11.00 -4.57 1.27
CA LYS A 62 10.98 -5.40 0.07
C LYS A 62 9.87 -5.01 -0.89
N GLN A 63 10.21 -4.99 -2.19
CA GLN A 63 9.29 -4.85 -3.30
C GLN A 63 9.18 -6.21 -4.01
N ILE A 64 8.02 -6.52 -4.57
CA ILE A 64 7.84 -7.74 -5.35
C ILE A 64 7.63 -7.40 -6.82
N PRO A 65 8.46 -7.93 -7.74
CA PRO A 65 8.26 -7.77 -9.18
C PRO A 65 6.97 -8.45 -9.65
N GLU A 66 6.32 -7.89 -10.66
CA GLU A 66 5.09 -8.46 -11.23
C GLU A 66 5.32 -9.87 -11.80
N GLU A 67 6.47 -10.10 -12.44
CA GLU A 67 6.84 -11.42 -12.97
C GLU A 67 6.97 -12.46 -11.84
N THR A 68 7.37 -12.03 -10.65
CA THR A 68 7.43 -12.92 -9.47
C THR A 68 6.04 -13.25 -8.96
N ILE A 69 5.12 -12.29 -8.98
CA ILE A 69 3.71 -12.52 -8.63
C ILE A 69 3.10 -13.52 -9.61
N ASP A 70 3.32 -13.32 -10.91
CA ASP A 70 2.84 -14.23 -11.97
C ASP A 70 3.45 -15.63 -11.83
N ALA A 71 4.74 -15.74 -11.46
CA ALA A 71 5.40 -17.00 -11.21
C ALA A 71 4.82 -17.74 -10.00
N LEU A 72 4.49 -17.02 -8.91
CA LEU A 72 3.83 -17.60 -7.73
C LEU A 72 2.47 -18.19 -8.10
N TYR A 73 1.66 -17.43 -8.84
CA TYR A 73 0.34 -17.86 -9.28
C TYR A 73 0.42 -19.05 -10.24
N SER A 74 1.32 -18.99 -11.22
CA SER A 74 1.53 -20.10 -12.16
C SER A 74 1.99 -21.38 -11.46
N SER A 75 2.92 -21.25 -10.50
CA SER A 75 3.38 -22.38 -9.69
C SER A 75 2.25 -23.00 -8.86
N HIS A 76 1.37 -22.17 -8.30
CA HIS A 76 0.18 -22.66 -7.58
C HIS A 76 -0.78 -23.40 -8.52
N LYS A 77 -1.11 -22.81 -9.69
CA LYS A 77 -1.96 -23.48 -10.70
C LYS A 77 -1.39 -24.85 -11.13
N ASP A 78 -0.08 -24.91 -11.32
CA ASP A 78 0.61 -26.15 -11.65
C ASP A 78 0.50 -27.22 -10.53
N LYS A 79 0.54 -26.80 -9.28
CA LYS A 79 0.34 -27.72 -8.14
C LYS A 79 -1.08 -28.23 -8.08
N VAL A 80 -2.06 -27.35 -8.27
CA VAL A 80 -3.49 -27.70 -8.30
C VAL A 80 -3.77 -28.68 -9.44
N SER A 81 -3.28 -28.40 -10.65
CA SER A 81 -3.48 -29.27 -11.83
C SER A 81 -2.87 -30.66 -11.65
N LYS A 82 -1.80 -30.78 -10.86
CA LYS A 82 -1.14 -32.05 -10.52
C LYS A 82 -1.71 -32.74 -9.29
N GLY A 83 -2.79 -32.20 -8.70
CA GLY A 83 -3.43 -32.72 -7.47
C GLY A 83 -2.55 -32.62 -6.22
N LYS A 84 -1.53 -31.75 -6.24
CA LYS A 84 -0.61 -31.55 -5.11
C LYS A 84 -1.06 -30.43 -4.16
N ASP A 85 -2.02 -29.65 -4.58
CA ASP A 85 -2.60 -28.53 -3.81
C ASP A 85 -4.07 -28.37 -4.18
N THR A 86 -4.81 -27.61 -3.35
CA THR A 86 -6.20 -27.24 -3.60
C THR A 86 -6.40 -25.79 -3.26
N THR A 87 -7.29 -25.11 -4.00
CA THR A 87 -7.67 -23.74 -3.69
C THR A 87 -9.09 -23.73 -3.14
N ASP A 88 -9.23 -23.34 -1.89
CA ASP A 88 -10.56 -23.02 -1.34
C ASP A 88 -10.89 -21.55 -1.63
N TRP A 89 -11.54 -21.32 -2.76
CA TRP A 89 -11.96 -19.98 -3.19
C TRP A 89 -12.97 -19.33 -2.24
N THR A 90 -13.64 -20.12 -1.39
CA THR A 90 -14.58 -19.58 -0.39
C THR A 90 -13.85 -18.83 0.74
N LYS A 91 -12.56 -19.07 0.90
CA LYS A 91 -11.68 -18.41 1.87
C LYS A 91 -10.94 -17.20 1.31
N LEU A 92 -11.20 -16.82 0.07
CA LEU A 92 -10.58 -15.70 -0.62
C LEU A 92 -11.67 -14.71 -1.04
N ALA A 93 -11.46 -13.40 -0.82
CA ALA A 93 -12.47 -12.41 -1.17
C ALA A 93 -11.88 -11.10 -1.69
N TYR A 94 -12.53 -10.52 -2.70
CA TYR A 94 -12.44 -9.09 -2.98
C TYR A 94 -13.40 -8.35 -2.08
N VAL A 95 -12.98 -7.23 -1.50
CA VAL A 95 -13.77 -6.45 -0.56
C VAL A 95 -13.87 -5.00 -1.02
N ASN A 96 -15.09 -4.49 -1.12
CA ASN A 96 -15.38 -3.07 -1.28
C ASN A 96 -16.23 -2.58 -0.11
N TYR A 97 -16.26 -1.26 0.13
CA TYR A 97 -17.26 -0.65 1.00
C TYR A 97 -18.03 0.44 0.27
N ALA A 98 -19.27 0.69 0.69
CA ALA A 98 -20.11 1.77 0.16
C ALA A 98 -20.85 2.48 1.28
N THR A 99 -20.68 3.81 1.35
CA THR A 99 -21.32 4.72 2.30
C THR A 99 -22.34 5.64 1.64
N ASP A 100 -22.33 5.71 0.31
CA ASP A 100 -23.28 6.46 -0.51
C ASP A 100 -23.62 5.72 -1.81
N ILE A 101 -24.59 6.24 -2.54
CA ILE A 101 -25.15 5.64 -3.75
C ILE A 101 -24.11 5.56 -4.91
N ASN A 102 -23.19 6.53 -5.00
CA ASN A 102 -22.17 6.54 -6.05
C ASN A 102 -21.15 5.43 -5.83
N TYR A 103 -20.67 5.26 -4.57
CA TYR A 103 -19.77 4.17 -4.22
C TYR A 103 -20.45 2.81 -4.36
N LEU A 104 -21.76 2.73 -4.13
CA LEU A 104 -22.51 1.51 -4.35
C LEU A 104 -22.61 1.17 -5.86
N CYS A 105 -22.87 2.16 -6.71
CA CYS A 105 -22.82 2.01 -8.17
C CYS A 105 -21.41 1.56 -8.64
N ASN A 106 -20.39 2.20 -8.15
CA ASN A 106 -19.01 1.85 -8.49
C ASN A 106 -18.68 0.41 -8.07
N THR A 107 -19.13 -0.03 -6.89
CA THR A 107 -18.98 -1.43 -6.45
C THR A 107 -19.69 -2.40 -7.40
N PHE A 108 -20.90 -2.05 -7.88
CA PHE A 108 -21.59 -2.86 -8.89
C PHE A 108 -20.76 -3.02 -10.17
N ILE A 109 -20.15 -1.93 -10.66
CA ILE A 109 -19.29 -1.94 -11.86
C ILE A 109 -18.05 -2.82 -11.61
N ILE A 110 -17.38 -2.64 -10.46
CA ILE A 110 -16.19 -3.42 -10.08
C ILE A 110 -16.52 -4.91 -10.00
N PHE A 111 -17.59 -5.30 -9.32
CA PHE A 111 -17.96 -6.71 -9.17
C PHE A 111 -18.37 -7.32 -10.52
N LYS A 112 -19.09 -6.57 -11.35
CA LYS A 112 -19.41 -7.00 -12.71
C LYS A 112 -18.15 -7.25 -13.56
N ASN A 113 -17.15 -6.36 -13.46
CA ASN A 113 -15.88 -6.52 -14.17
C ASN A 113 -15.08 -7.72 -13.66
N LEU A 114 -14.94 -7.87 -12.33
CA LEU A 114 -14.27 -9.04 -11.74
C LEU A 114 -14.92 -10.35 -12.19
N LYS A 115 -16.26 -10.40 -12.23
CA LYS A 115 -16.99 -11.56 -12.76
C LYS A 115 -16.68 -11.81 -14.24
N ARG A 116 -16.66 -10.76 -15.05
CA ARG A 116 -16.32 -10.85 -16.47
C ARG A 116 -14.90 -11.38 -16.70
N TYR A 117 -13.97 -11.05 -15.79
CA TYR A 117 -12.59 -11.54 -15.81
C TYR A 117 -12.41 -12.92 -15.16
N GLY A 118 -13.51 -13.54 -14.72
CA GLY A 118 -13.55 -14.94 -14.30
C GLY A 118 -12.99 -15.23 -12.91
N THR A 119 -12.97 -14.25 -11.99
CA THR A 119 -12.59 -14.51 -10.60
C THR A 119 -13.51 -15.54 -9.96
N GLN A 120 -12.92 -16.45 -9.16
CA GLN A 120 -13.64 -17.42 -8.35
C GLN A 120 -13.76 -17.01 -6.88
N ALA A 121 -13.00 -16.01 -6.45
CA ALA A 121 -13.03 -15.49 -5.09
C ALA A 121 -14.39 -14.86 -4.76
N LYS A 122 -14.77 -14.83 -3.49
CA LYS A 122 -15.99 -14.14 -3.03
C LYS A 122 -15.90 -12.64 -3.32
N LEU A 123 -17.04 -12.02 -3.56
CA LEU A 123 -17.19 -10.59 -3.78
C LEU A 123 -17.96 -10.02 -2.58
N LEU A 124 -17.24 -9.44 -1.64
CA LEU A 124 -17.79 -8.96 -0.38
C LEU A 124 -18.00 -7.44 -0.43
N LEU A 125 -19.24 -7.03 -0.26
CA LEU A 125 -19.61 -5.62 -0.09
C LEU A 125 -19.93 -5.35 1.39
N LEU A 126 -19.25 -4.36 1.97
CA LEU A 126 -19.57 -3.75 3.24
C LEU A 126 -20.40 -2.50 2.98
N VAL A 127 -21.70 -2.57 3.21
CA VAL A 127 -22.63 -1.45 2.96
C VAL A 127 -23.01 -0.76 4.26
N SER A 128 -22.99 0.57 4.27
CA SER A 128 -23.39 1.35 5.44
C SER A 128 -24.89 1.20 5.74
N ARG A 129 -25.23 0.89 6.99
CA ARG A 129 -26.65 0.88 7.43
C ARG A 129 -27.33 2.23 7.26
N SER A 130 -26.58 3.33 7.42
CA SER A 130 -27.12 4.67 7.23
C SER A 130 -27.62 4.93 5.81
N LEU A 131 -27.01 4.31 4.80
CA LEU A 131 -27.43 4.40 3.40
C LEU A 131 -28.79 3.70 3.17
N LEU A 132 -29.10 2.67 3.96
CA LEU A 132 -30.30 1.83 3.79
C LEU A 132 -31.44 2.25 4.68
N ALA A 133 -31.18 2.98 5.78
CA ALA A 133 -32.13 3.26 6.84
C ALA A 133 -33.03 4.49 6.59
N SER A 134 -32.77 5.27 5.57
CA SER A 134 -33.55 6.49 5.26
C SER A 134 -34.71 6.15 4.31
N ASP A 135 -35.90 6.71 4.57
CA ASP A 135 -37.08 6.56 3.70
C ASP A 135 -37.06 7.56 2.51
N ASN A 136 -35.88 7.90 2.00
CA ASN A 136 -35.70 8.80 0.88
C ASN A 136 -35.47 8.04 -0.44
N GLU A 137 -35.44 8.79 -1.56
CA GLU A 137 -35.21 8.24 -2.90
C GLU A 137 -33.85 7.52 -3.01
N ASP A 138 -32.83 8.02 -2.30
CA ASP A 138 -31.48 7.42 -2.29
C ASP A 138 -31.50 6.01 -1.69
N SER A 139 -32.27 5.79 -0.63
CA SER A 139 -32.41 4.48 0.01
C SER A 139 -33.14 3.47 -0.88
N GLN A 140 -34.14 3.92 -1.62
CA GLN A 140 -34.85 3.06 -2.59
C GLN A 140 -33.92 2.67 -3.74
N SER A 141 -33.17 3.64 -4.29
CA SER A 141 -32.17 3.40 -5.34
C SER A 141 -31.05 2.48 -4.84
N ALA A 142 -30.58 2.67 -3.60
CA ALA A 142 -29.58 1.80 -2.97
C ALA A 142 -30.07 0.35 -2.85
N ASN A 143 -31.31 0.13 -2.40
CA ASN A 143 -31.90 -1.20 -2.29
C ASN A 143 -32.03 -1.88 -3.67
N MET A 144 -32.44 -1.14 -4.70
CA MET A 144 -32.47 -1.67 -6.08
C MET A 144 -31.08 -2.08 -6.56
N LEU A 145 -30.04 -1.25 -6.30
CA LEU A 145 -28.67 -1.57 -6.67
C LEU A 145 -28.15 -2.80 -5.90
N LEU A 146 -28.45 -2.92 -4.61
CA LEU A 146 -28.08 -4.11 -3.82
C LEU A 146 -28.68 -5.39 -4.41
N GLN A 147 -29.95 -5.36 -4.81
CA GLN A 147 -30.58 -6.50 -5.48
C GLN A 147 -29.85 -6.83 -6.80
N ARG A 148 -29.46 -5.83 -7.59
CA ARG A 148 -28.70 -6.02 -8.83
C ARG A 148 -27.31 -6.57 -8.56
N ILE A 149 -26.60 -6.05 -7.54
CA ILE A 149 -25.31 -6.57 -7.11
C ILE A 149 -25.45 -8.05 -6.72
N LYS A 150 -26.46 -8.39 -5.92
CA LYS A 150 -26.71 -9.77 -5.49
C LYS A 150 -27.07 -10.68 -6.67
N SER A 151 -27.75 -10.15 -7.67
CA SER A 151 -28.15 -10.91 -8.88
C SER A 151 -26.99 -11.22 -9.82
N LEU A 152 -25.81 -10.57 -9.67
CA LEU A 152 -24.61 -10.92 -10.43
C LEU A 152 -24.20 -12.38 -10.20
N ASP A 153 -24.29 -12.82 -8.94
CA ASP A 153 -24.09 -14.21 -8.54
C ASP A 153 -24.50 -14.38 -7.08
N GLN A 154 -25.55 -15.16 -6.83
CA GLN A 154 -26.11 -15.30 -5.48
C GLN A 154 -25.20 -16.03 -4.51
N GLU A 155 -24.30 -16.90 -5.00
CA GLU A 155 -23.36 -17.66 -4.16
C GLU A 155 -22.04 -16.93 -3.95
N GLN A 156 -21.56 -16.22 -4.98
CA GLN A 156 -20.27 -15.55 -4.93
C GLN A 156 -20.34 -14.17 -4.25
N VAL A 157 -21.44 -13.42 -4.45
CA VAL A 157 -21.63 -12.08 -3.88
C VAL A 157 -22.18 -12.18 -2.45
N ILE A 158 -21.47 -11.56 -1.52
CA ILE A 158 -21.82 -11.46 -0.11
C ILE A 158 -22.00 -9.99 0.25
N ILE A 159 -23.14 -9.64 0.85
CA ILE A 159 -23.43 -8.28 1.31
C ILE A 159 -23.51 -8.30 2.83
N LYS A 160 -22.73 -7.45 3.49
CA LYS A 160 -22.75 -7.25 4.93
C LYS A 160 -23.09 -5.80 5.25
N GLU A 161 -24.13 -5.60 6.02
CA GLU A 161 -24.45 -4.30 6.57
C GLU A 161 -23.52 -3.97 7.74
N VAL A 162 -22.94 -2.78 7.70
CA VAL A 162 -21.98 -2.32 8.70
C VAL A 162 -22.31 -0.91 9.20
N ASP A 163 -21.90 -0.62 10.41
CA ASP A 163 -21.92 0.76 10.91
C ASP A 163 -20.67 1.50 10.41
N SER A 164 -20.87 2.61 9.72
CA SER A 164 -19.76 3.40 9.18
C SER A 164 -18.88 3.94 10.31
N LEU A 165 -17.59 3.88 10.09
CA LEU A 165 -16.59 4.53 10.94
C LEU A 165 -16.28 5.91 10.37
N PHE A 166 -16.62 6.95 11.11
CA PHE A 166 -16.46 8.32 10.63
C PHE A 166 -15.81 9.22 11.69
N LYS A 167 -15.28 10.35 11.23
CA LYS A 167 -14.78 11.39 12.12
C LYS A 167 -15.90 12.35 12.45
N PRO A 168 -16.34 12.42 13.73
CA PRO A 168 -17.29 13.44 14.15
C PRO A 168 -16.73 14.83 13.86
N LYS A 169 -17.56 15.74 13.30
CA LYS A 169 -17.20 17.12 12.92
C LYS A 169 -16.30 17.28 11.68
N ASP A 170 -15.92 16.22 11.00
CA ASP A 170 -15.24 16.31 9.71
C ASP A 170 -16.29 16.48 8.60
N GLN A 171 -16.09 17.46 7.74
CA GLN A 171 -16.97 17.74 6.59
C GLN A 171 -16.27 17.42 5.26
N SER A 172 -15.06 16.86 5.30
CA SER A 172 -14.34 16.47 4.09
C SER A 172 -14.98 15.26 3.43
N GLU A 173 -14.68 15.06 2.15
CA GLU A 173 -15.08 13.88 1.38
C GLU A 173 -14.53 12.58 1.98
N TRP A 174 -13.48 12.67 2.80
CA TRP A 174 -12.82 11.52 3.44
C TRP A 174 -13.37 11.16 4.82
N LYS A 175 -14.43 11.85 5.29
CA LYS A 175 -15.01 11.63 6.64
C LYS A 175 -15.33 10.17 6.94
N ASP A 176 -15.78 9.41 5.93
CA ASP A 176 -16.20 8.02 6.02
C ASP A 176 -15.10 7.02 5.63
N SER A 177 -13.89 7.50 5.26
CA SER A 177 -12.78 6.66 4.78
C SER A 177 -12.31 5.63 5.81
N LEU A 178 -12.50 5.91 7.10
CA LEU A 178 -12.18 4.98 8.19
C LEU A 178 -13.00 3.69 8.12
N THR A 179 -14.15 3.69 7.43
CA THR A 179 -14.99 2.49 7.25
C THR A 179 -14.24 1.36 6.56
N LYS A 180 -13.28 1.66 5.68
CA LYS A 180 -12.44 0.62 5.06
C LYS A 180 -11.64 -0.22 6.07
N LEU A 181 -11.39 0.29 7.28
CA LEU A 181 -10.69 -0.47 8.33
C LEU A 181 -11.49 -1.71 8.80
N LEU A 182 -12.79 -1.78 8.52
CA LEU A 182 -13.61 -2.97 8.77
C LEU A 182 -13.18 -4.18 7.93
N VAL A 183 -12.39 -3.99 6.89
CA VAL A 183 -11.82 -5.09 6.10
C VAL A 183 -10.91 -5.99 6.95
N PHE A 184 -10.23 -5.44 7.95
CA PHE A 184 -9.38 -6.21 8.85
C PHE A 184 -10.15 -7.19 9.75
N ASN A 185 -11.48 -7.02 9.88
CA ASN A 185 -12.36 -7.90 10.65
C ASN A 185 -12.93 -9.09 9.85
N GLN A 186 -12.58 -9.22 8.58
CA GLN A 186 -13.15 -10.29 7.73
C GLN A 186 -12.40 -11.60 7.95
N THR A 187 -12.34 -12.05 9.20
CA THR A 187 -11.50 -13.16 9.70
C THR A 187 -11.94 -14.54 9.24
N GLU A 188 -13.11 -14.67 8.63
CA GLU A 188 -13.56 -15.89 7.95
C GLU A 188 -12.80 -16.19 6.66
N TYR A 189 -12.07 -15.18 6.11
CA TYR A 189 -11.23 -15.31 4.93
C TYR A 189 -9.75 -15.46 5.31
N ASP A 190 -9.04 -16.30 4.58
CA ASP A 190 -7.60 -16.47 4.74
C ASP A 190 -6.83 -15.28 4.17
N ARG A 191 -7.36 -14.68 3.09
CA ARG A 191 -6.82 -13.47 2.47
C ARG A 191 -7.91 -12.69 1.76
N VAL A 192 -7.84 -11.38 1.88
CA VAL A 192 -8.73 -10.47 1.18
C VAL A 192 -7.94 -9.47 0.34
N ILE A 193 -8.50 -9.07 -0.79
CA ILE A 193 -8.04 -7.95 -1.61
C ILE A 193 -9.08 -6.85 -1.47
N TYR A 194 -8.71 -5.82 -0.71
CA TYR A 194 -9.52 -4.62 -0.60
C TYR A 194 -9.30 -3.72 -1.81
N LEU A 195 -10.38 -3.17 -2.35
CA LEU A 195 -10.37 -2.20 -3.44
C LEU A 195 -11.19 -0.98 -3.05
N ASP A 196 -10.67 0.22 -3.24
CA ASP A 196 -11.50 1.43 -3.18
C ASP A 196 -12.51 1.42 -4.35
N SER A 197 -13.71 1.91 -4.11
CA SER A 197 -14.78 1.87 -5.10
C SER A 197 -14.63 2.89 -6.22
N ASP A 198 -13.83 3.94 -6.00
CA ASP A 198 -13.54 4.99 -6.97
C ASP A 198 -12.42 4.60 -7.95
N ALA A 199 -12.57 3.43 -8.55
CA ALA A 199 -11.57 2.84 -9.42
C ALA A 199 -12.18 2.07 -10.59
N GLU A 200 -11.38 1.86 -11.63
CA GLU A 200 -11.65 0.94 -12.72
C GLU A 200 -10.81 -0.33 -12.56
N VAL A 201 -11.49 -1.48 -12.49
CA VAL A 201 -10.86 -2.80 -12.56
C VAL A 201 -10.85 -3.26 -14.02
N ARG A 202 -9.66 -3.55 -14.54
CA ARG A 202 -9.40 -3.86 -15.94
C ARG A 202 -9.02 -5.32 -16.20
N ASP A 203 -8.70 -6.06 -15.14
CA ASP A 203 -8.46 -7.50 -15.17
C ASP A 203 -8.64 -8.09 -13.77
N SER A 204 -8.70 -9.43 -13.67
CA SER A 204 -8.62 -10.13 -12.37
C SER A 204 -7.25 -9.92 -11.73
N MET A 205 -7.24 -9.82 -10.42
CA MET A 205 -6.02 -9.74 -9.61
C MET A 205 -5.89 -10.96 -8.69
N ASP A 206 -6.45 -12.10 -9.10
CA ASP A 206 -6.48 -13.33 -8.30
C ASP A 206 -5.08 -13.82 -7.93
N GLU A 207 -4.05 -13.47 -8.71
CA GLU A 207 -2.65 -13.78 -8.41
C GLU A 207 -2.19 -13.21 -7.06
N LEU A 208 -2.80 -12.13 -6.59
CA LEU A 208 -2.45 -11.50 -5.30
C LEU A 208 -2.89 -12.35 -4.10
N PHE A 209 -3.85 -13.24 -4.24
CA PHE A 209 -4.21 -14.19 -3.19
C PHE A 209 -3.09 -15.18 -2.87
N PHE A 210 -2.19 -15.41 -3.82
CA PHE A 210 -1.13 -16.42 -3.73
C PHE A 210 0.23 -15.85 -3.35
N LEU A 211 0.27 -14.62 -2.83
CA LEU A 211 1.45 -14.07 -2.16
C LEU A 211 1.86 -14.99 -0.99
N PRO A 212 3.16 -15.05 -0.62
CA PRO A 212 3.63 -15.92 0.45
C PRO A 212 2.80 -15.80 1.73
N GLN A 213 2.51 -16.93 2.38
CA GLN A 213 1.62 -16.99 3.54
C GLN A 213 2.10 -16.21 4.77
N TYR A 214 3.40 -15.93 4.87
CA TYR A 214 3.96 -15.11 5.95
C TYR A 214 3.71 -13.60 5.76
N ILE A 215 3.27 -13.16 4.57
CA ILE A 215 2.92 -11.77 4.30
C ILE A 215 1.52 -11.51 4.81
N LYS A 216 1.40 -10.58 5.75
CA LYS A 216 0.12 -10.16 6.34
C LYS A 216 -0.51 -9.00 5.59
N PHE A 217 0.33 -8.18 4.94
CA PHE A 217 -0.11 -6.98 4.25
C PHE A 217 0.73 -6.74 2.98
N ALA A 218 0.08 -6.36 1.89
CA ALA A 218 0.78 -5.84 0.72
C ALA A 218 -0.08 -4.76 0.05
N ALA A 219 0.57 -3.68 -0.37
CA ALA A 219 -0.08 -2.59 -1.07
C ALA A 219 0.93 -1.88 -1.99
N PRO A 220 0.47 -1.16 -3.03
CA PRO A 220 1.33 -0.27 -3.80
C PRO A 220 1.80 0.90 -2.94
N LEU A 221 2.87 1.58 -3.37
CA LEU A 221 3.25 2.84 -2.77
C LEU A 221 2.34 3.97 -3.23
N ALA A 222 2.10 4.91 -2.34
CA ALA A 222 1.56 6.22 -2.63
C ALA A 222 2.66 7.08 -3.29
N TYR A 223 3.04 6.71 -4.51
CA TYR A 223 4.18 7.28 -5.24
C TYR A 223 4.01 8.78 -5.56
N TRP A 224 2.81 9.29 -5.53
CA TRP A 224 2.49 10.71 -5.76
C TRP A 224 2.98 11.65 -4.66
N PHE A 225 3.48 11.12 -3.55
CA PHE A 225 4.14 11.92 -2.52
C PHE A 225 5.62 12.15 -2.78
N PHE A 226 6.22 11.49 -3.78
CA PHE A 226 7.62 11.67 -4.09
C PHE A 226 7.82 12.90 -4.98
N ASP A 227 8.75 13.76 -4.57
CA ASP A 227 9.20 14.85 -5.38
C ASP A 227 10.43 14.46 -6.24
N GLU A 228 10.84 15.36 -7.10
CA GLU A 228 11.98 15.12 -8.01
C GLU A 228 13.28 14.83 -7.26
N LYS A 229 13.49 15.44 -6.08
CA LYS A 229 14.67 15.20 -5.24
C LYS A 229 14.68 13.79 -4.65
N ASP A 230 13.52 13.30 -4.22
CA ASP A 230 13.39 11.94 -3.70
C ASP A 230 13.77 10.93 -4.75
N LEU A 231 13.25 11.13 -5.96
CA LEU A 231 13.51 10.26 -7.09
C LEU A 231 14.98 10.30 -7.51
N ALA A 232 15.55 11.49 -7.59
CA ALA A 232 16.99 11.65 -7.90
C ALA A 232 17.87 10.93 -6.87
N SER A 233 17.54 11.05 -5.57
CA SER A 233 18.26 10.38 -4.50
C SER A 233 18.08 8.84 -4.58
N ALA A 234 16.88 8.36 -4.89
CA ALA A 234 16.61 6.95 -5.08
C ALA A 234 17.38 6.38 -6.29
N TYR A 235 17.38 7.09 -7.42
CA TYR A 235 18.14 6.70 -8.61
C TYR A 235 19.64 6.70 -8.38
N HIS A 236 20.15 7.66 -7.61
CA HIS A 236 21.56 7.68 -7.25
C HIS A 236 21.95 6.46 -6.41
N ASP A 237 21.15 6.13 -5.39
CA ASP A 237 21.39 4.96 -4.53
C ASP A 237 21.36 3.66 -5.34
N VAL A 238 20.44 3.54 -6.29
CA VAL A 238 20.36 2.40 -7.20
C VAL A 238 21.55 2.34 -8.15
N LYS A 239 22.03 3.48 -8.70
CA LYS A 239 23.24 3.52 -9.53
C LYS A 239 24.47 3.05 -8.78
N VAL A 240 24.62 3.41 -7.52
CA VAL A 240 25.68 2.91 -6.65
C VAL A 240 25.56 1.40 -6.46
N ALA A 241 24.35 0.87 -6.35
CA ALA A 241 24.08 -0.56 -6.30
C ALA A 241 24.25 -1.26 -7.68
N GLU A 242 23.96 -0.58 -8.80
CA GLU A 242 24.12 -1.10 -10.17
C GLU A 242 25.58 -1.34 -10.58
N ASN A 243 26.53 -0.57 -10.05
CA ASN A 243 27.94 -0.92 -10.15
C ASN A 243 28.23 -2.33 -9.58
N ALA A 244 27.23 -2.89 -8.89
CA ALA A 244 27.21 -4.26 -8.38
C ALA A 244 26.53 -5.29 -9.33
N LYS A 245 26.21 -4.93 -10.59
CA LYS A 245 25.52 -5.80 -11.57
C LYS A 245 24.15 -6.31 -11.09
N ILE A 246 23.46 -5.54 -10.28
CA ILE A 246 22.12 -5.86 -9.81
C ILE A 246 21.13 -5.26 -10.82
N ASN A 247 20.49 -6.10 -11.63
CA ASN A 247 19.41 -5.70 -12.52
C ASN A 247 18.12 -6.45 -12.23
N LEU A 248 17.00 -5.93 -12.66
CA LEU A 248 15.69 -6.51 -12.39
C LEU A 248 15.56 -7.91 -13.04
N PHE A 249 16.09 -8.09 -14.25
CA PHE A 249 16.06 -9.36 -14.96
C PHE A 249 16.74 -10.49 -14.15
N ARG A 250 17.89 -10.21 -13.55
CA ARG A 250 18.60 -11.15 -12.68
C ARG A 250 17.83 -11.51 -11.43
N TYR A 251 17.12 -10.52 -10.86
CA TYR A 251 16.21 -10.75 -9.74
C TYR A 251 15.06 -11.65 -10.13
N THR A 252 14.37 -11.33 -11.23
CA THR A 252 13.18 -12.09 -11.66
C THR A 252 13.51 -13.52 -12.02
N ASP A 253 14.63 -13.78 -12.71
CA ASP A 253 15.09 -15.13 -13.05
C ASP A 253 15.41 -15.95 -11.80
N THR A 254 16.16 -15.37 -10.87
CA THR A 254 16.48 -16.01 -9.58
C THR A 254 15.21 -16.31 -8.78
N LEU A 255 14.28 -15.35 -8.69
CA LEU A 255 13.04 -15.50 -7.95
C LEU A 255 12.14 -16.57 -8.58
N THR A 256 12.01 -16.58 -9.90
CA THR A 256 11.25 -17.60 -10.63
C THR A 256 11.80 -19.01 -10.38
N SER A 257 13.13 -19.17 -10.37
CA SER A 257 13.77 -20.45 -10.03
C SER A 257 13.46 -20.88 -8.60
N ARG A 258 13.48 -19.95 -7.64
CA ARG A 258 13.16 -20.24 -6.23
C ARG A 258 11.69 -20.60 -6.03
N VAL A 259 10.78 -19.89 -6.69
CA VAL A 259 9.34 -20.17 -6.68
C VAL A 259 9.07 -21.59 -7.18
N LYS A 260 9.66 -21.97 -8.32
CA LYS A 260 9.53 -23.34 -8.87
C LYS A 260 10.05 -24.44 -7.92
N LYS A 261 11.00 -24.11 -7.03
CA LYS A 261 11.58 -25.02 -6.05
C LYS A 261 10.93 -24.93 -4.66
N ASP A 262 9.85 -24.17 -4.50
CA ASP A 262 9.16 -23.94 -3.21
C ASP A 262 10.08 -23.32 -2.13
N GLN A 263 11.05 -22.51 -2.54
CA GLN A 263 11.99 -21.88 -1.62
C GLN A 263 11.51 -20.49 -1.21
N MET A 264 11.88 -20.07 0.00
CA MET A 264 11.60 -18.71 0.48
C MET A 264 12.21 -17.66 -0.46
N ILE A 265 11.39 -16.68 -0.87
CA ILE A 265 11.80 -15.63 -1.81
C ILE A 265 12.11 -14.29 -1.13
N TYR A 266 11.61 -14.04 0.09
CA TYR A 266 11.60 -12.72 0.71
C TYR A 266 12.96 -12.02 0.72
N ASN A 267 14.02 -12.74 1.14
CA ASN A 267 15.36 -12.16 1.23
C ASN A 267 15.99 -11.84 -0.15
N HIS A 268 15.44 -12.43 -1.21
CA HIS A 268 15.90 -12.26 -2.58
C HIS A 268 15.11 -11.21 -3.36
N LEU A 269 14.03 -10.69 -2.78
CA LEU A 269 13.25 -9.61 -3.39
C LEU A 269 14.10 -8.32 -3.45
N PRO A 270 13.91 -7.50 -4.50
CA PRO A 270 14.55 -6.19 -4.58
C PRO A 270 14.13 -5.30 -3.40
N ASN A 271 15.02 -4.41 -3.02
CA ASN A 271 14.78 -3.47 -1.93
C ASN A 271 14.14 -2.19 -2.47
N LEU A 272 13.24 -1.60 -1.67
CA LEU A 272 12.89 -0.21 -1.87
C LEU A 272 14.14 0.64 -1.59
N PRO A 273 14.48 1.64 -2.42
CA PRO A 273 15.63 2.52 -2.18
C PRO A 273 15.54 3.19 -0.80
N PRO A 274 16.56 3.05 0.06
CA PRO A 274 16.54 3.61 1.41
C PRO A 274 16.23 5.10 1.50
N PRO A 275 16.69 5.98 0.57
CA PRO A 275 16.38 7.41 0.64
C PRO A 275 14.89 7.76 0.63
N LEU A 276 14.03 6.85 0.14
CA LEU A 276 12.60 7.07 0.12
C LEU A 276 11.93 6.94 1.50
N PHE A 277 12.56 6.24 2.45
CA PHE A 277 11.95 5.96 3.76
C PHE A 277 12.88 6.13 4.96
N LEU A 278 14.18 6.37 4.74
CA LEU A 278 15.18 6.63 5.77
C LEU A 278 15.99 7.89 5.45
N ASP A 279 16.40 8.60 6.47
CA ASP A 279 17.47 9.58 6.36
C ASP A 279 18.82 8.83 6.21
N THR A 280 19.35 8.81 4.98
CA THR A 280 20.57 8.06 4.66
C THR A 280 21.85 8.70 5.19
N GLU A 281 21.82 9.98 5.54
CA GLU A 281 22.96 10.67 6.16
C GLU A 281 23.05 10.31 7.65
N ASN A 282 21.90 10.27 8.34
CA ASN A 282 21.83 10.04 9.77
C ASN A 282 20.98 8.82 10.14
N VAL A 283 21.16 7.68 9.47
CA VAL A 283 20.35 6.46 9.62
C VAL A 283 20.16 6.04 11.07
N ALA A 284 21.22 6.10 11.91
CA ALA A 284 21.11 5.69 13.29
C ALA A 284 20.20 6.62 14.10
N GLN A 285 20.29 7.94 13.85
CA GLN A 285 19.43 8.91 14.52
C GLN A 285 17.98 8.78 14.06
N ASP A 286 17.76 8.57 12.76
CA ASP A 286 16.42 8.35 12.20
C ASP A 286 15.77 7.10 12.77
N ILE A 287 16.52 6.01 12.91
CA ILE A 287 16.05 4.77 13.55
C ILE A 287 15.73 5.00 15.04
N ILE A 288 16.54 5.77 15.76
CA ILE A 288 16.27 6.11 17.17
C ILE A 288 15.00 6.96 17.28
N ASN A 289 14.82 7.94 16.40
CA ASN A 289 13.64 8.79 16.39
C ASN A 289 12.36 8.00 16.03
N SER A 290 12.50 6.94 15.26
CA SER A 290 11.41 6.02 14.89
C SER A 290 11.07 5.00 15.99
N ARG A 291 11.78 5.03 17.12
CA ARG A 291 11.53 4.10 18.23
C ARG A 291 10.10 4.19 18.72
N PRO A 292 9.48 3.05 19.02
CA PRO A 292 8.18 3.07 19.66
C PRO A 292 8.31 3.74 21.05
N SER A 293 7.32 4.51 21.46
CA SER A 293 7.23 5.02 22.81
C SER A 293 7.17 3.86 23.82
N PHE A 294 7.47 4.12 25.10
CA PHE A 294 7.34 3.11 26.15
C PHE A 294 5.95 2.46 26.17
N LEU A 295 4.90 3.25 25.95
CA LEU A 295 3.53 2.76 25.87
C LEU A 295 3.32 1.84 24.66
N GLN A 296 3.89 2.18 23.50
CA GLN A 296 3.84 1.31 22.31
C GLN A 296 4.59 -0.02 22.54
N MET A 297 5.71 0.01 23.28
CA MET A 297 6.41 -1.23 23.65
C MET A 297 5.59 -2.13 24.59
N LEU A 298 4.68 -1.55 25.36
CA LEU A 298 3.70 -2.27 26.19
C LEU A 298 2.44 -2.67 25.44
N GLY A 299 2.39 -2.46 24.11
CA GLY A 299 1.23 -2.77 23.30
C GLY A 299 0.20 -1.64 23.18
N PHE A 300 0.48 -0.45 23.73
CA PHE A 300 -0.37 0.73 23.62
C PHE A 300 0.13 1.63 22.50
N PRO A 301 -0.54 1.69 21.33
CA PRO A 301 -0.17 2.61 20.27
C PRO A 301 -0.31 4.06 20.77
N THR A 302 0.69 4.87 20.48
CA THR A 302 0.66 6.30 20.79
C THR A 302 0.92 7.06 19.49
N GLY A 303 0.02 7.93 19.11
CA GLY A 303 0.00 8.63 17.82
C GLY A 303 1.12 9.68 17.62
N ARG A 304 2.36 9.34 17.91
CA ARG A 304 3.55 10.18 17.73
C ARG A 304 4.61 9.54 16.85
N SER A 305 4.22 8.69 15.92
CA SER A 305 5.20 8.16 14.98
C SER A 305 5.38 9.17 13.84
N GLU A 306 6.60 9.61 13.61
CA GLU A 306 6.93 10.32 12.37
C GLU A 306 6.66 9.38 11.20
N SER A 307 5.81 9.82 10.27
CA SER A 307 5.54 9.05 9.08
C SER A 307 6.76 9.05 8.16
N SER A 308 7.05 7.91 7.57
CA SER A 308 7.96 7.83 6.44
C SER A 308 7.39 8.64 5.26
N LYS A 309 8.25 9.21 4.38
CA LYS A 309 7.81 9.81 3.13
C LYS A 309 7.21 8.74 2.21
N ALA A 310 7.85 7.58 2.11
CA ALA A 310 7.25 6.41 1.49
C ALA A 310 6.09 5.91 2.34
N LYS A 311 4.90 5.88 1.74
CA LYS A 311 3.66 5.40 2.35
C LYS A 311 3.03 4.34 1.45
N PHE A 312 2.34 3.39 2.05
CA PHE A 312 1.45 2.50 1.31
C PHE A 312 0.19 3.27 0.88
N ALA A 313 -0.23 3.08 -0.34
CA ALA A 313 -1.54 3.51 -0.79
C ALA A 313 -2.62 2.61 -0.16
N SER A 314 -3.71 3.21 0.32
CA SER A 314 -4.85 2.46 0.87
C SER A 314 -5.92 2.14 -0.16
N THR A 315 -5.68 2.45 -1.44
CA THR A 315 -6.63 2.25 -2.54
C THR A 315 -6.80 0.79 -2.95
N LEU A 316 -5.72 0.02 -2.86
CA LEU A 316 -5.69 -1.43 -3.00
C LEU A 316 -4.82 -2.02 -1.91
N MET A 317 -5.37 -2.98 -1.17
CA MET A 317 -4.64 -3.64 -0.07
C MET A 317 -4.90 -5.15 -0.10
N VAL A 318 -3.83 -5.93 -0.08
CA VAL A 318 -3.89 -7.37 0.17
C VAL A 318 -3.67 -7.59 1.65
N ILE A 319 -4.65 -8.17 2.32
CA ILE A 319 -4.67 -8.29 3.77
C ILE A 319 -4.90 -9.75 4.16
N LYS A 320 -4.17 -10.21 5.15
CA LYS A 320 -4.48 -11.41 5.91
C LYS A 320 -5.25 -10.97 7.17
N PRO A 321 -6.58 -11.10 7.21
CA PRO A 321 -7.38 -10.60 8.33
C PRO A 321 -7.00 -11.31 9.64
N SER A 322 -7.09 -10.58 10.75
CA SER A 322 -6.76 -11.10 12.07
C SER A 322 -7.56 -10.35 13.14
N ALA A 323 -8.22 -11.09 14.04
CA ALA A 323 -8.96 -10.51 15.15
C ALA A 323 -8.05 -9.63 16.03
N GLU A 324 -6.81 -10.07 16.31
CA GLU A 324 -5.84 -9.30 17.07
C GLU A 324 -5.53 -7.95 16.41
N THR A 325 -5.31 -7.95 15.08
CA THR A 325 -5.04 -6.71 14.33
C THR A 325 -6.25 -5.80 14.36
N TYR A 326 -7.45 -6.34 14.17
CA TYR A 326 -8.68 -5.55 14.17
C TYR A 326 -8.98 -4.95 15.55
N GLU A 327 -8.83 -5.72 16.62
CA GLU A 327 -8.98 -5.24 17.99
C GLU A 327 -8.00 -4.11 18.31
N ASN A 328 -6.73 -4.25 17.89
CA ASN A 328 -5.73 -3.20 18.04
C ASN A 328 -6.13 -1.91 17.28
N ILE A 329 -6.67 -2.05 16.06
CA ILE A 329 -7.19 -0.91 15.31
C ILE A 329 -8.32 -0.23 16.09
N MET A 330 -9.32 -0.99 16.50
CA MET A 330 -10.56 -0.42 17.07
C MET A 330 -10.34 0.18 18.47
N TYR A 331 -9.60 -0.51 19.34
CA TYR A 331 -9.47 -0.09 20.73
C TYR A 331 -8.35 0.93 20.96
N TRP A 332 -7.28 0.89 20.13
CA TRP A 332 -6.11 1.69 20.42
C TRP A 332 -5.79 2.75 19.35
N MET A 333 -5.86 2.39 18.07
CA MET A 333 -5.42 3.28 16.99
C MET A 333 -6.52 4.24 16.55
N LEU A 334 -7.71 3.73 16.25
CA LEU A 334 -8.84 4.52 15.76
C LEU A 334 -9.22 5.69 16.68
N PRO A 335 -9.31 5.53 18.02
CA PRO A 335 -9.65 6.65 18.89
C PRO A 335 -8.65 7.80 18.85
N GLN A 336 -7.41 7.55 18.47
CA GLN A 336 -6.36 8.57 18.35
C GLN A 336 -6.44 9.28 17.00
N ILE A 337 -6.63 8.54 15.93
CA ILE A 337 -6.81 9.09 14.58
C ILE A 337 -8.05 9.99 14.52
N VAL A 338 -9.15 9.56 15.11
CA VAL A 338 -10.39 10.35 15.17
C VAL A 338 -10.20 11.70 15.87
N LYS A 339 -9.35 11.75 16.91
CA LYS A 339 -9.04 12.99 17.64
C LYS A 339 -8.06 13.92 16.92
N THR A 340 -7.29 13.40 15.98
CA THR A 340 -6.25 14.15 15.27
C THR A 340 -6.81 14.75 13.98
N LYS A 341 -6.66 16.06 13.79
CA LYS A 341 -7.08 16.71 12.54
C LYS A 341 -6.28 16.16 11.35
N ASN A 342 -6.92 16.10 10.19
CA ASN A 342 -6.31 15.74 8.90
C ASN A 342 -5.58 14.38 8.88
N LYS A 343 -5.98 13.44 9.73
CA LYS A 343 -5.49 12.06 9.67
C LYS A 343 -6.65 11.11 9.42
N PHE A 344 -6.47 10.19 8.48
CA PHE A 344 -7.48 9.26 8.00
C PHE A 344 -6.94 7.83 7.99
N ASP A 345 -7.59 6.96 7.23
CA ASP A 345 -7.26 5.53 7.11
C ASP A 345 -5.81 5.29 6.66
N MET A 346 -5.34 6.03 5.64
CA MET A 346 -3.98 5.89 5.12
C MET A 346 -2.93 6.27 6.19
N ASP A 347 -3.21 7.28 7.03
CA ASP A 347 -2.31 7.64 8.11
C ASP A 347 -2.28 6.57 9.20
N LEU A 348 -3.44 5.98 9.56
CA LEU A 348 -3.49 4.87 10.50
C LEU A 348 -2.66 3.68 10.00
N ILE A 349 -2.83 3.31 8.74
CA ILE A 349 -2.11 2.20 8.12
C ILE A 349 -0.60 2.44 8.14
N ASN A 350 -0.15 3.64 7.76
CA ASN A 350 1.26 3.95 7.59
C ASN A 350 1.98 4.37 8.88
N GLU A 351 1.29 4.98 9.82
CA GLU A 351 1.91 5.44 11.06
C GLU A 351 1.82 4.40 12.17
N GLU A 352 0.70 3.67 12.26
CA GLU A 352 0.44 2.78 13.38
C GLU A 352 0.59 1.29 13.04
N LEU A 353 0.04 0.82 11.91
CA LEU A 353 0.05 -0.60 11.56
C LEU A 353 1.37 -1.01 10.88
N TYR A 354 1.67 -0.40 9.74
CA TYR A 354 2.74 -0.84 8.84
C TYR A 354 3.78 0.27 8.60
N ASN A 355 4.22 0.91 9.67
CA ASN A 355 5.23 1.95 9.61
C ASN A 355 6.59 1.39 9.17
N MET A 356 7.08 1.84 8.02
CA MET A 356 8.33 1.35 7.41
C MET A 356 9.54 1.61 8.31
N ARG A 357 9.66 2.81 8.89
CA ARG A 357 10.77 3.17 9.79
C ARG A 357 10.76 2.32 11.06
N ARG A 358 9.59 2.12 11.67
CA ARG A 358 9.43 1.27 12.85
C ARG A 358 9.77 -0.19 12.54
N SER A 359 9.44 -0.66 11.34
CA SER A 359 9.83 -1.99 10.88
C SER A 359 11.34 -2.13 10.82
N ILE A 360 12.05 -1.14 10.28
CA ILE A 360 13.51 -1.12 10.26
C ILE A 360 14.10 -1.14 11.67
N TYR A 361 13.56 -0.33 12.61
CA TYR A 361 13.99 -0.34 14.00
C TYR A 361 13.99 -1.75 14.61
N TYR A 362 12.93 -2.52 14.38
CA TYR A 362 12.84 -3.88 14.94
C TYR A 362 13.70 -4.93 14.22
N GLN A 363 14.28 -4.61 13.09
CA GLN A 363 15.15 -5.54 12.35
C GLN A 363 16.56 -5.64 12.94
N PHE A 364 17.06 -4.62 13.62
CA PHE A 364 18.39 -4.65 14.24
C PHE A 364 18.47 -5.60 15.42
N LYS A 365 19.63 -6.27 15.59
CA LYS A 365 19.88 -7.23 16.69
C LYS A 365 19.61 -6.61 18.06
N LEU A 366 20.02 -5.35 18.24
CA LEU A 366 19.85 -4.60 19.49
C LEU A 366 18.39 -4.53 19.93
N PHE A 367 17.46 -4.37 19.01
CA PHE A 367 16.02 -4.18 19.27
C PHE A 367 15.17 -5.41 18.96
N ARG A 368 15.71 -6.39 18.25
CA ARG A 368 14.97 -7.61 17.87
C ARG A 368 14.39 -8.36 19.07
N ARG A 369 15.05 -8.28 20.22
CA ARG A 369 14.57 -8.90 21.48
C ARG A 369 13.36 -8.20 22.06
N LEU A 370 13.10 -6.92 21.69
CA LEU A 370 11.93 -6.17 22.14
C LEU A 370 10.65 -6.64 21.43
N LYS A 371 10.77 -7.24 20.25
CA LYS A 371 9.68 -7.92 19.55
C LYS A 371 9.95 -9.43 19.67
N THR A 372 9.07 -10.15 20.34
CA THR A 372 9.22 -11.59 20.62
C THR A 372 9.32 -12.44 19.34
N ARG A 373 8.78 -11.94 18.24
CA ARG A 373 8.85 -12.58 16.93
C ARG A 373 8.93 -11.53 15.83
N PHE A 374 10.07 -11.44 15.14
CA PHE A 374 10.16 -10.68 13.91
C PHE A 374 9.83 -11.60 12.73
N VAL A 375 8.79 -11.26 11.99
CA VAL A 375 8.43 -11.90 10.72
C VAL A 375 8.25 -10.78 9.71
N PRO A 376 8.74 -10.93 8.47
CA PRO A 376 8.42 -10.00 7.39
C PRO A 376 6.90 -9.97 7.22
N GLU A 377 6.26 -8.85 7.53
CA GLU A 377 4.81 -8.78 7.60
C GLU A 377 4.20 -8.15 6.35
N PHE A 378 4.97 -7.32 5.64
CA PHE A 378 4.46 -6.59 4.49
C PHE A 378 5.37 -6.58 3.27
N LEU A 379 4.77 -6.33 2.10
CA LEU A 379 5.42 -6.14 0.80
C LEU A 379 4.90 -4.92 0.08
N VAL A 380 5.78 -4.30 -0.70
CA VAL A 380 5.40 -3.26 -1.67
C VAL A 380 5.02 -3.93 -2.99
N LEU A 381 3.80 -3.66 -3.46
CA LEU A 381 3.30 -4.12 -4.76
C LEU A 381 3.72 -3.17 -5.88
N PRO A 382 3.83 -3.65 -7.14
CA PRO A 382 4.03 -2.80 -8.31
C PRO A 382 2.87 -1.84 -8.49
N PHE A 383 3.10 -0.53 -8.27
CA PHE A 383 2.04 0.47 -8.40
C PHE A 383 1.53 0.59 -9.83
N GLY A 384 2.39 0.34 -10.82
CA GLY A 384 2.03 0.35 -12.22
C GLY A 384 0.92 -0.61 -12.59
N ARG A 385 0.89 -1.77 -11.95
CA ARG A 385 -0.13 -2.81 -12.20
C ARG A 385 -1.34 -2.68 -11.28
N TYR A 386 -1.14 -2.23 -10.03
CA TYR A 386 -2.13 -2.32 -8.96
C TYR A 386 -2.45 -0.99 -8.26
N GLY A 387 -1.91 0.13 -8.68
CA GLY A 387 -2.08 1.39 -7.96
C GLY A 387 -1.91 2.67 -8.79
N LEU A 388 -2.15 2.60 -10.11
CA LEU A 388 -2.07 3.78 -10.97
C LEU A 388 -3.18 4.77 -10.62
N LEU A 389 -2.81 6.05 -10.52
CA LEU A 389 -3.74 7.16 -10.43
C LEU A 389 -4.00 7.78 -11.80
N THR A 390 -5.26 8.09 -12.12
CA THR A 390 -5.58 8.79 -13.39
C THR A 390 -4.87 10.13 -13.51
N GLY A 391 -4.75 10.90 -12.43
CA GLY A 391 -4.03 12.17 -12.43
C GLY A 391 -2.55 12.06 -12.77
N SER A 392 -1.93 10.91 -12.50
CA SER A 392 -0.52 10.67 -12.82
C SER A 392 -0.27 10.53 -14.32
N ILE A 393 -1.29 10.13 -15.10
CA ILE A 393 -1.20 10.04 -16.56
C ILE A 393 -0.94 11.41 -17.19
N LYS A 394 -1.43 12.48 -16.55
CA LYS A 394 -1.21 13.87 -16.98
C LYS A 394 -0.02 14.56 -16.32
N ASN A 395 0.69 13.90 -15.42
CA ASN A 395 1.80 14.51 -14.70
C ASN A 395 3.15 14.04 -15.25
N PRO A 396 3.88 14.89 -16.00
CA PRO A 396 5.19 14.52 -16.56
C PRO A 396 6.21 14.07 -15.50
N ASN A 397 6.13 14.59 -14.29
CA ASN A 397 7.02 14.22 -13.18
C ASN A 397 6.83 12.77 -12.72
N HIS A 398 5.67 12.17 -13.00
CA HIS A 398 5.40 10.77 -12.69
C HIS A 398 5.82 9.79 -13.79
N TYR A 399 6.13 10.27 -15.01
CA TYR A 399 6.50 9.38 -16.12
C TYR A 399 7.74 8.51 -15.86
N PRO A 400 8.81 8.99 -15.21
CA PRO A 400 9.94 8.14 -14.87
C PRO A 400 9.55 6.97 -13.96
N LEU A 401 8.57 7.19 -13.07
CA LEU A 401 8.02 6.17 -12.18
C LEU A 401 7.13 5.18 -12.92
N ILE A 402 6.31 5.69 -13.83
CA ILE A 402 5.41 4.88 -14.65
C ILE A 402 6.20 3.93 -15.56
N LYS A 403 7.31 4.40 -16.13
CA LYS A 403 8.18 3.58 -16.98
C LYS A 403 8.95 2.48 -16.22
N ASN A 404 9.14 2.64 -14.91
CA ASN A 404 9.84 1.70 -14.04
C ASN A 404 8.94 1.28 -12.87
N ASP A 405 8.22 0.17 -12.98
CA ASP A 405 7.28 -0.32 -11.95
C ASP A 405 7.90 -0.54 -10.59
N ILE A 406 9.21 -0.75 -10.54
CA ILE A 406 9.97 -0.88 -9.33
C ILE A 406 10.86 0.35 -9.23
N LEU A 407 10.61 1.16 -8.23
CA LEU A 407 11.37 2.36 -7.98
C LEU A 407 12.86 2.06 -7.96
N GLY A 408 13.56 2.68 -8.89
CA GLY A 408 15.00 2.63 -8.96
C GLY A 408 15.63 1.46 -9.71
N TYR A 409 14.87 0.48 -10.20
CA TYR A 409 15.43 -0.63 -10.97
C TYR A 409 15.08 -0.48 -12.45
N LYS A 410 16.11 -0.50 -13.30
CA LYS A 410 15.93 -0.52 -14.75
C LYS A 410 15.46 -1.89 -15.21
N ARG A 411 14.50 -1.91 -16.13
CA ARG A 411 14.16 -3.12 -16.85
C ARG A 411 15.17 -3.33 -17.97
N LEU A 412 15.79 -4.49 -17.97
CA LEU A 412 16.69 -4.91 -19.04
C LEU A 412 16.08 -6.12 -19.73
N ASP A 413 16.20 -6.18 -21.06
CA ASP A 413 15.87 -7.37 -21.82
C ASP A 413 16.91 -8.50 -21.64
N THR A 414 16.69 -9.64 -22.27
CA THR A 414 17.59 -10.79 -22.22
C THR A 414 19.02 -10.51 -22.74
N GLU A 415 19.17 -9.44 -23.52
CA GLU A 415 20.45 -9.00 -24.08
C GLU A 415 21.12 -7.88 -23.25
N GLY A 416 20.48 -7.50 -22.12
CA GLY A 416 20.99 -6.42 -21.24
C GLY A 416 20.73 -5.01 -21.75
N ARG A 417 19.83 -4.85 -22.73
CA ARG A 417 19.43 -3.54 -23.23
C ARG A 417 18.30 -2.98 -22.38
N GLU A 418 18.32 -1.67 -22.15
CA GLU A 418 17.26 -1.00 -21.37
C GLU A 418 15.92 -1.09 -22.12
N TYR A 419 14.96 -1.74 -21.48
CA TYR A 419 13.58 -1.83 -21.98
C TYR A 419 12.77 -0.69 -21.40
N SER A 420 12.27 0.19 -22.28
CA SER A 420 11.38 1.28 -21.90
C SER A 420 9.97 0.92 -22.38
N ARG A 421 9.02 0.79 -21.44
CA ARG A 421 7.60 0.68 -21.78
C ARG A 421 7.09 2.00 -22.34
N THR A 422 6.22 1.95 -23.33
CA THR A 422 5.38 3.10 -23.68
C THR A 422 4.32 3.31 -22.61
N LEU A 423 3.74 4.49 -22.54
CA LEU A 423 2.64 4.77 -21.62
C LEU A 423 1.41 3.89 -21.96
N GLU A 424 1.20 3.62 -23.24
CA GLU A 424 0.13 2.72 -23.70
C GLU A 424 0.33 1.29 -23.22
N ASP A 425 1.54 0.73 -23.36
CA ASP A 425 1.85 -0.62 -22.85
C ASP A 425 1.64 -0.72 -21.35
N PHE A 426 2.11 0.28 -20.61
CA PHE A 426 1.95 0.36 -19.18
C PHE A 426 0.47 0.34 -18.75
N ILE A 427 -0.38 1.16 -19.41
CA ILE A 427 -1.80 1.21 -19.10
C ILE A 427 -2.53 -0.08 -19.54
N LYS A 428 -2.09 -0.73 -20.61
CA LYS A 428 -2.65 -2.03 -21.02
C LYS A 428 -2.41 -3.12 -19.96
N GLU A 429 -1.27 -3.10 -19.32
CA GLU A 429 -0.90 -4.07 -18.27
C GLU A 429 -1.46 -3.72 -16.89
N CYS A 430 -1.91 -2.47 -16.70
CA CYS A 430 -2.51 -2.00 -15.46
C CYS A 430 -3.87 -2.68 -15.23
N LYS A 431 -4.01 -3.34 -14.08
CA LYS A 431 -5.23 -4.06 -13.69
C LYS A 431 -6.17 -3.25 -12.81
N TYR A 432 -5.64 -2.23 -12.14
CA TYR A 432 -6.41 -1.37 -11.24
C TYR A 432 -5.98 0.08 -11.40
N VAL A 433 -6.92 0.94 -11.78
CA VAL A 433 -6.72 2.38 -11.97
C VAL A 433 -7.67 3.14 -11.05
N HIS A 434 -7.10 3.93 -10.14
CA HIS A 434 -7.87 4.75 -9.21
C HIS A 434 -8.14 6.13 -9.81
N PHE A 435 -9.38 6.61 -9.73
CA PHE A 435 -9.74 7.96 -10.15
C PHE A 435 -9.27 8.99 -9.12
N SER A 436 -8.30 9.81 -9.51
CA SER A 436 -7.72 10.85 -8.67
C SER A 436 -8.71 11.98 -8.37
N ASP A 437 -8.47 12.71 -7.27
CA ASP A 437 -9.21 13.95 -6.96
C ASP A 437 -8.65 15.17 -7.71
N SER A 438 -7.51 15.03 -8.37
CA SER A 438 -6.82 16.06 -9.16
C SER A 438 -6.25 15.44 -10.45
N PRO A 439 -6.22 16.13 -11.59
CA PRO A 439 -6.59 17.54 -11.84
C PRO A 439 -8.09 17.81 -11.96
N ILE A 440 -8.91 16.78 -11.99
CA ILE A 440 -10.38 16.91 -11.98
C ILE A 440 -10.95 16.12 -10.80
N GLY A 441 -12.17 16.47 -10.36
CA GLY A 441 -12.89 15.71 -9.34
C GLY A 441 -13.30 14.32 -9.82
N LYS A 442 -13.98 13.58 -8.96
CA LYS A 442 -14.43 12.22 -9.27
C LYS A 442 -15.38 12.20 -10.49
N PRO A 443 -15.29 11.16 -11.35
CA PRO A 443 -16.01 11.15 -12.63
C PRO A 443 -17.54 11.20 -12.50
N TRP A 444 -18.12 10.80 -11.39
CA TRP A 444 -19.56 10.86 -11.17
C TRP A 444 -20.12 12.24 -10.83
N PHE A 445 -19.26 13.25 -10.65
CA PHE A 445 -19.68 14.65 -10.51
C PHE A 445 -19.94 15.32 -11.86
N TYR A 446 -19.71 14.63 -12.98
CA TYR A 446 -19.86 15.16 -14.32
C TYR A 446 -20.96 14.41 -15.07
N ASN A 447 -21.71 15.15 -15.89
CA ASN A 447 -22.86 14.60 -16.62
C ASN A 447 -22.44 13.88 -17.90
N SER A 448 -21.32 14.28 -18.50
CA SER A 448 -20.88 13.75 -19.77
C SER A 448 -19.36 13.62 -19.87
N LEU A 449 -18.90 12.76 -20.79
CA LEU A 449 -17.48 12.65 -21.11
C LEU A 449 -16.88 13.97 -21.62
N GLU A 450 -17.67 14.78 -22.32
CA GLU A 450 -17.20 16.07 -22.87
C GLU A 450 -16.76 17.05 -21.76
N ASP A 451 -17.34 16.95 -20.55
CA ASP A 451 -17.01 17.81 -19.40
C ASP A 451 -15.62 17.51 -18.82
N ILE A 452 -15.13 16.27 -19.03
CA ILE A 452 -13.87 15.76 -18.43
C ILE A 452 -12.84 15.35 -19.50
N LYS A 453 -13.18 15.51 -20.75
CA LYS A 453 -12.35 15.09 -21.88
C LYS A 453 -11.04 15.87 -21.94
N CYS A 454 -9.94 15.13 -22.04
CA CYS A 454 -8.65 15.72 -22.35
C CYS A 454 -8.62 16.20 -23.79
N ARG A 455 -8.22 17.48 -23.99
CA ARG A 455 -8.01 18.07 -25.30
C ARG A 455 -6.56 18.49 -25.44
N VAL A 456 -5.98 18.22 -26.59
CA VAL A 456 -4.59 18.61 -26.91
C VAL A 456 -4.56 20.09 -27.22
N ASP A 457 -3.63 20.82 -26.61
CA ASP A 457 -3.39 22.21 -26.96
C ASP A 457 -2.44 22.29 -28.19
N GLU A 458 -3.01 22.48 -29.37
CA GLU A 458 -2.26 22.55 -30.64
C GLU A 458 -1.27 23.74 -30.70
N ASN A 459 -1.36 24.70 -29.77
CA ASN A 459 -0.43 25.83 -29.71
C ASN A 459 0.89 25.47 -28.99
N GLN A 460 0.92 24.41 -28.23
CA GLN A 460 2.15 23.90 -27.58
C GLN A 460 2.90 22.98 -28.56
N LYS A 461 3.92 23.50 -29.23
CA LYS A 461 4.70 22.76 -30.23
C LYS A 461 5.67 21.71 -29.64
N GLU A 462 6.00 21.81 -28.36
CA GLU A 462 6.86 20.83 -27.69
C GLU A 462 6.01 19.68 -27.12
N ASN A 463 6.35 18.43 -27.49
CA ASN A 463 5.72 17.19 -26.99
C ASN A 463 4.26 16.90 -27.42
N ILE A 464 3.78 17.43 -28.56
CA ILE A 464 2.42 17.21 -29.04
C ILE A 464 2.05 15.72 -29.15
N GLU A 465 2.95 14.85 -29.62
CA GLU A 465 2.67 13.41 -29.77
C GLU A 465 2.47 12.74 -28.41
N GLN A 466 3.26 13.10 -27.41
CA GLN A 466 3.08 12.60 -26.04
C GLN A 466 1.77 13.10 -25.42
N GLU A 467 1.40 14.34 -25.65
CA GLU A 467 0.13 14.89 -25.17
C GLU A 467 -1.07 14.22 -25.84
N LYS A 468 -0.98 13.90 -27.13
CA LYS A 468 -2.01 13.10 -27.85
C LYS A 468 -2.16 11.72 -27.24
N GLU A 469 -1.05 11.02 -26.96
CA GLU A 469 -1.05 9.71 -26.30
C GLU A 469 -1.72 9.79 -24.93
N VAL A 470 -1.30 10.74 -24.09
CA VAL A 470 -1.85 11.00 -22.76
C VAL A 470 -3.36 11.26 -22.83
N CYS A 471 -3.79 12.16 -23.73
CA CYS A 471 -5.21 12.48 -23.91
C CYS A 471 -6.03 11.29 -24.42
N ALA A 472 -5.49 10.51 -25.33
CA ALA A 472 -6.17 9.31 -25.84
C ALA A 472 -6.41 8.30 -24.71
N LEU A 473 -5.40 8.04 -23.89
CA LEU A 473 -5.49 7.13 -22.76
C LEU A 473 -6.44 7.63 -21.66
N TRP A 474 -6.33 8.91 -21.31
CA TRP A 474 -7.26 9.58 -20.38
C TRP A 474 -8.70 9.42 -20.85
N ASN A 475 -8.99 9.81 -22.09
CA ASN A 475 -10.33 9.76 -22.64
C ASN A 475 -10.87 8.32 -22.70
N SER A 476 -10.02 7.34 -22.99
CA SER A 476 -10.40 5.91 -22.99
C SER A 476 -10.85 5.43 -21.60
N LEU A 477 -10.10 5.78 -20.55
CA LEU A 477 -10.43 5.39 -19.17
C LEU A 477 -11.76 6.00 -18.71
N TYR A 478 -11.92 7.30 -18.93
CA TYR A 478 -13.15 7.99 -18.50
C TYR A 478 -14.36 7.59 -19.37
N ALA A 479 -14.18 7.32 -20.67
CA ALA A 479 -15.25 6.80 -21.52
C ALA A 479 -15.71 5.40 -21.07
N SER A 480 -14.77 4.52 -20.69
CA SER A 480 -15.08 3.20 -20.12
C SER A 480 -15.91 3.33 -18.84
N TYR A 481 -15.50 4.19 -17.93
CA TYR A 481 -16.23 4.44 -16.69
C TYR A 481 -17.65 4.98 -16.97
N MET A 482 -17.79 6.04 -17.77
CA MET A 482 -19.07 6.65 -18.11
C MET A 482 -20.03 5.65 -18.76
N SER A 483 -19.53 4.84 -19.68
CA SER A 483 -20.31 3.76 -20.32
C SER A 483 -20.81 2.74 -19.30
N ASN A 484 -19.98 2.37 -18.33
CA ASN A 484 -20.37 1.41 -17.27
C ASN A 484 -21.34 2.04 -16.26
N ARG A 485 -21.24 3.33 -15.97
CA ARG A 485 -22.10 4.02 -15.02
C ARG A 485 -23.57 4.03 -15.42
N HIS A 486 -23.88 4.10 -16.70
CA HIS A 486 -25.27 3.98 -17.20
C HIS A 486 -25.96 2.68 -16.76
N LEU A 487 -25.16 1.65 -16.43
CA LEU A 487 -25.70 0.39 -15.93
C LEU A 487 -26.30 0.52 -14.52
N CYS A 488 -25.97 1.57 -13.77
CA CYS A 488 -26.53 1.79 -12.45
C CYS A 488 -27.96 2.35 -12.48
N MET A 489 -28.37 2.95 -13.59
CA MET A 489 -29.68 3.63 -13.74
C MET A 489 -29.91 4.73 -12.66
N LEU A 490 -28.84 5.46 -12.34
CA LEU A 490 -28.86 6.61 -11.42
C LEU A 490 -29.05 7.90 -12.20
#